data_47206c18c02459909979c839d6d282dc
#
_entry.id   47206c18c02459909979c839d6d282dc
#
_cell.length_a   1.000
_cell.length_b   1.000
_cell.length_c   1.000
_cell.angle_alpha   90.00
_cell.angle_beta   90.00
_cell.angle_gamma   90.00
#
_symmetry.space_group_name_H-M   'P 1'
#
loop_
_entity.id
_entity.type
_entity.pdbx_description
1 polymer ?
#
loop_
_entity_poly.entity_id
_entity_poly.type
_entity_poly.pdbx_seq_one_letter_code
_entity_poly.pdbx_strand_id
1 'polypeptide(L)' 'MKFGICNISIIPLRKEKSQKSEMTSQLLYGETFEILEFSEDWSYIKMNFDNYKGWIK' A
#
# COMPACT_ATOMS: atom_id res chain seq x y z
N MET A 1 -4.28 1.56 -15.83
CA MET A 1 -3.51 1.58 -14.58
C MET A 1 -4.04 2.62 -13.63
N LYS A 2 -4.06 2.32 -12.36
CA LYS A 2 -4.52 3.27 -11.36
C LYS A 2 -3.38 3.59 -10.40
N PHE A 3 -3.28 4.87 -10.04
CA PHE A 3 -2.26 5.35 -9.14
C PHE A 3 -2.92 6.06 -7.97
N GLY A 4 -2.23 6.10 -6.86
CA GLY A 4 -2.68 6.80 -5.68
C GLY A 4 -1.55 7.56 -5.02
N ILE A 5 -1.90 8.37 -4.05
CA ILE A 5 -0.93 9.12 -3.27
C ILE A 5 -1.30 9.00 -1.79
N CYS A 6 -0.28 8.84 -0.96
CA CYS A 6 -0.49 8.80 0.48
C CYS A 6 -0.75 10.21 0.98
N ASN A 7 -1.98 10.47 1.42
CA ASN A 7 -2.39 11.79 1.87
C ASN A 7 -2.60 11.88 3.39
N ILE A 8 -2.07 10.89 4.10
CA ILE A 8 -2.02 10.90 5.57
C ILE A 8 -0.57 10.66 5.98
N SER A 9 -0.30 10.75 7.29
CA SER A 9 1.08 10.67 7.76
C SER A 9 1.78 9.39 7.37
N ILE A 10 1.07 8.27 7.46
CA ILE A 10 1.67 6.97 7.22
C ILE A 10 0.58 5.95 6.89
N ILE A 11 0.87 5.06 5.96
CA ILE A 11 0.00 3.92 5.65
C ILE A 11 0.86 2.66 5.72
N PRO A 12 0.57 1.73 6.62
CA PRO A 12 1.35 0.50 6.69
C PRO A 12 1.02 -0.44 5.54
N LEU A 13 2.05 -1.07 4.97
CA LEU A 13 1.89 -2.13 4.00
C LEU A 13 1.93 -3.46 4.73
N ARG A 14 0.94 -4.31 4.45
CA ARG A 14 0.83 -5.62 5.10
C ARG A 14 1.16 -6.72 4.10
N LYS A 15 1.68 -7.81 4.62
CA LYS A 15 1.98 -8.98 3.81
C LYS A 15 0.69 -9.65 3.30
N GLU A 16 -0.35 -9.65 4.14
CA GLU A 16 -1.64 -10.24 3.82
C GLU A 16 -2.74 -9.21 4.01
N LYS A 17 -3.94 -9.52 3.55
CA LYS A 17 -5.11 -8.66 3.69
C LYS A 17 -5.67 -8.72 5.10
N SER A 18 -4.90 -8.28 6.08
CA SER A 18 -5.29 -8.35 7.48
C SER A 18 -4.52 -7.32 8.29
N GLN A 19 -5.22 -6.64 9.20
CA GLN A 19 -4.58 -5.71 10.13
C GLN A 19 -3.64 -6.42 11.11
N LYS A 20 -3.80 -7.74 11.23
CA LYS A 20 -2.93 -8.54 12.10
C LYS A 20 -1.75 -9.11 11.36
N SER A 21 -1.70 -8.94 10.06
CA SER A 21 -0.59 -9.42 9.24
C SER A 21 0.66 -8.61 9.52
N GLU A 22 1.80 -9.20 9.23
CA GLU A 22 3.08 -8.54 9.37
C GLU A 22 3.14 -7.28 8.51
N MET A 23 3.60 -6.18 9.11
CA MET A 23 3.85 -4.94 8.38
C MET A 23 5.23 -5.05 7.74
N THR A 24 5.25 -5.10 6.42
CA THR A 24 6.51 -5.29 5.69
C THR A 24 7.17 -3.99 5.27
N SER A 25 6.38 -2.91 5.16
CA SER A 25 6.88 -1.59 4.80
C SER A 25 5.82 -0.57 5.14
N GLN A 26 6.01 0.67 4.67
CA GLN A 26 5.03 1.73 4.91
C GLN A 26 5.15 2.80 3.85
N LEU A 27 4.01 3.45 3.57
CA LEU A 27 3.95 4.65 2.74
C LEU A 27 3.98 5.86 3.65
N LEU A 28 4.77 6.85 3.26
CA LEU A 28 4.82 8.11 3.96
C LEU A 28 4.04 9.17 3.18
N TYR A 29 3.68 10.27 3.86
CA TYR A 29 2.92 11.35 3.24
C TYR A 29 3.60 11.80 1.94
N GLY A 30 2.80 11.89 0.89
CA GLY A 30 3.27 12.35 -0.40
C GLY A 30 3.84 11.28 -1.31
N GLU A 31 4.07 10.08 -0.79
CA GLU A 31 4.56 9.00 -1.64
C GLU A 31 3.45 8.48 -2.54
N THR A 32 3.81 8.14 -3.77
CA THR A 32 2.86 7.64 -4.76
C THR A 32 3.02 6.15 -4.96
N PHE A 33 1.96 5.52 -5.45
CA PHE A 33 1.95 4.08 -5.66
C PHE A 33 1.02 3.72 -6.80
N GLU A 34 1.26 2.55 -7.38
CA GLU A 34 0.39 1.98 -8.39
C GLU A 34 -0.50 0.94 -7.75
N ILE A 35 -1.80 0.98 -8.08
CA ILE A 35 -2.75 0.00 -7.55
C ILE A 35 -2.80 -1.16 -8.54
N LEU A 36 -2.42 -2.34 -8.07
CA LEU A 36 -2.34 -3.53 -8.90
C LEU A 36 -3.62 -4.36 -8.84
N GLU A 37 -4.28 -4.37 -7.68
CA GLU A 37 -5.43 -5.25 -7.46
C GLU A 37 -6.28 -4.70 -6.33
N PHE A 38 -7.59 -4.89 -6.43
CA PHE A 38 -8.53 -4.61 -5.34
C PHE A 38 -9.08 -5.92 -4.83
N SER A 39 -9.24 -6.02 -3.51
CA SER A 39 -9.84 -7.20 -2.89
C SER A 39 -10.54 -6.75 -1.59
N GLU A 40 -11.87 -6.77 -1.59
CA GLU A 40 -12.67 -6.30 -0.47
C GLU A 40 -12.32 -4.85 -0.15
N ASP A 41 -11.91 -4.55 1.09
CA ASP A 41 -11.51 -3.19 1.48
C ASP A 41 -10.02 -2.94 1.29
N TRP A 42 -9.31 -3.89 0.69
CA TRP A 42 -7.86 -3.83 0.57
C TRP A 42 -7.44 -3.56 -0.85
N SER A 43 -6.27 -2.94 -0.99
CA SER A 43 -5.63 -2.73 -2.30
C SER A 43 -4.22 -3.29 -2.25
N TYR A 44 -3.87 -4.07 -3.27
CA TYR A 44 -2.51 -4.53 -3.45
C TYR A 44 -1.79 -3.49 -4.29
N ILE A 45 -0.73 -2.93 -3.76
CA ILE A 45 -0.07 -1.79 -4.39
C ILE A 45 1.42 -2.07 -4.59
N LYS A 46 2.00 -1.28 -5.49
CA LYS A 46 3.43 -1.23 -5.69
C LYS A 46 3.88 0.21 -5.44
N MET A 47 4.80 0.40 -4.51
CA MET A 47 5.35 1.71 -4.21
C MET A 47 6.22 2.17 -5.37
N ASN A 48 6.03 3.41 -5.82
CA ASN A 48 6.83 3.91 -6.95
C ASN A 48 8.28 4.15 -6.58
N PHE A 49 8.54 4.44 -5.32
CA PHE A 49 9.88 4.79 -4.88
C PHE A 49 10.86 3.60 -4.99
N ASP A 50 10.45 2.43 -4.52
CA ASP A 50 11.35 1.28 -4.46
C ASP A 50 10.77 0.00 -5.05
N ASN A 51 9.60 0.10 -5.70
CA ASN A 51 8.89 -1.04 -6.32
C ASN A 51 8.46 -2.11 -5.30
N TYR A 52 8.42 -1.76 -4.04
CA TYR A 52 7.98 -2.68 -3.00
C TYR A 52 6.46 -2.88 -3.09
N LYS A 53 6.01 -4.11 -2.90
CA LYS A 53 4.59 -4.44 -3.02
C LYS A 53 4.01 -4.87 -1.68
N GLY A 54 2.74 -4.56 -1.48
CA GLY A 54 2.05 -4.99 -0.27
C GLY A 54 0.59 -4.57 -0.28
N TRP A 55 -0.13 -4.97 0.75
CA TRP A 55 -1.55 -4.68 0.90
C TRP A 55 -1.74 -3.46 1.80
N ILE A 56 -2.62 -2.56 1.37
CA ILE A 56 -3.06 -1.42 2.20
C ILE A 56 -4.59 -1.45 2.30
N LYS A 57 -5.10 -0.89 3.35
CA LYS A 57 -6.53 -0.79 3.57
C LYS A 57 -7.12 0.58 3.20
#